data_255227c30756dc89f74bc91cd97f45cc
#
_entry.id   255227c30756dc89f74bc91cd97f45cc
#
_cell.length_a   1.000
_cell.length_b   1.000
_cell.length_c   1.000
_cell.angle_alpha   90.00
_cell.angle_beta   90.00
_cell.angle_gamma   90.00
#
_symmetry.space_group_name_H-M   'P 1'
#
loop_
_entity.id
_entity.type
_entity.pdbx_description
1 polymer ?
#
loop_
_entity_poly.entity_id
_entity_poly.type
_entity_poly.pdbx_seq_one_letter_code
_entity_poly.pdbx_strand_id
1 'polypeptide(L)'
;MVNKKVNKKCLVTIPAYGRNELTHAVLPDVLAESDLVDLLIVDNGGHYEAVADEWVERPGRNLGWAGASNLGFRTAFHRGYEYALTLNNDTRLSPGFFAGLLDTRLPDDRGLVAPVYDDWWALQASTYKGAVSDYEPLDYYRRVPMLDGTALMISADAWEKVGGFDERTFGRFSWGSDIDLSMRVAAAGFGLYATERSFLHHAGMVSAGESVGKRRYFYRAHRDCERALRRLYGRATVRALRKALPERIPLEAPQPSVQVDHSTGASG
;
A
#
# COMPACT_ATOMS: atom_id res chain seq x y z
N MET A 1 -7.20 11.62 26.89
CA MET A 1 -7.65 11.57 25.47
C MET A 1 -8.64 10.43 25.36
N VAL A 2 -9.89 10.74 24.96
CA VAL A 2 -10.96 9.74 24.85
C VAL A 2 -10.59 8.79 23.70
N ASN A 3 -10.43 7.50 24.00
CA ASN A 3 -10.25 6.44 22.98
C ASN A 3 -11.55 6.36 22.16
N LYS A 4 -11.63 7.16 21.07
CA LYS A 4 -12.72 7.03 20.11
C LYS A 4 -12.53 5.67 19.43
N LYS A 5 -13.46 4.76 19.62
CA LYS A 5 -13.42 3.43 19.00
C LYS A 5 -13.28 3.62 17.50
N VAL A 6 -12.23 3.07 16.91
CA VAL A 6 -12.02 3.13 15.47
C VAL A 6 -13.11 2.30 14.80
N ASN A 7 -13.92 2.95 13.96
CA ASN A 7 -15.00 2.26 13.24
C ASN A 7 -14.58 1.80 11.83
N LYS A 8 -13.43 2.30 11.36
CA LYS A 8 -12.91 2.00 10.01
C LYS A 8 -11.77 1.00 10.10
N LYS A 9 -11.62 0.21 9.06
CA LYS A 9 -10.65 -0.90 9.08
C LYS A 9 -9.22 -0.48 8.76
N CYS A 10 -9.03 0.60 7.99
CA CYS A 10 -7.72 0.97 7.46
C CYS A 10 -7.41 2.45 7.68
N LEU A 11 -6.17 2.75 8.07
CA LEU A 11 -5.59 4.09 8.01
C LEU A 11 -4.71 4.23 6.76
N VAL A 12 -5.09 5.14 5.88
CA VAL A 12 -4.29 5.53 4.70
C VAL A 12 -3.31 6.62 5.12
N THR A 13 -2.04 6.43 4.81
CA THR A 13 -0.98 7.41 5.07
C THR A 13 -0.41 7.90 3.76
N ILE A 14 -0.41 9.22 3.55
CA ILE A 14 0.23 9.87 2.40
C ILE A 14 1.47 10.63 2.89
N PRO A 15 2.70 10.16 2.57
CA PRO A 15 3.92 10.94 2.77
C PRO A 15 3.95 12.13 1.83
N ALA A 16 3.74 13.36 2.33
CA ALA A 16 3.76 14.59 1.55
C ALA A 16 5.15 15.24 1.61
N TYR A 17 5.76 15.54 0.46
CA TYR A 17 7.02 16.26 0.35
C TYR A 17 7.05 17.14 -0.89
N GLY A 18 7.22 18.45 -0.69
CA GLY A 18 7.35 19.43 -1.75
C GLY A 18 5.99 19.83 -2.33
N ARG A 19 5.59 19.26 -3.43
CA ARG A 19 4.46 19.67 -4.26
C ARG A 19 3.10 19.35 -3.64
N ASN A 20 2.47 20.31 -2.97
CA ASN A 20 1.15 20.16 -2.33
C ASN A 20 0.06 19.79 -3.34
N GLU A 21 0.14 20.34 -4.57
CA GLU A 21 -0.82 20.08 -5.63
C GLU A 21 -0.95 18.59 -6.00
N LEU A 22 0.11 17.79 -5.83
CA LEU A 22 0.03 16.35 -6.06
C LEU A 22 -0.80 15.67 -4.95
N THR A 23 -0.55 16.03 -3.70
CA THR A 23 -1.32 15.52 -2.56
C THR A 23 -2.78 15.97 -2.68
N HIS A 24 -3.03 17.23 -3.02
CA HIS A 24 -4.39 17.74 -3.21
C HIS A 24 -5.12 17.04 -4.35
N ALA A 25 -4.42 16.62 -5.42
CA ALA A 25 -5.02 15.92 -6.54
C ALA A 25 -5.52 14.51 -6.21
N VAL A 26 -4.90 13.80 -5.27
CA VAL A 26 -5.33 12.45 -4.85
C VAL A 26 -6.37 12.47 -3.73
N LEU A 27 -6.52 13.58 -2.99
CA LEU A 27 -7.48 13.68 -1.88
C LEU A 27 -8.92 13.34 -2.27
N PRO A 28 -9.49 13.87 -3.38
CA PRO A 28 -10.86 13.53 -3.77
C PRO A 28 -11.06 12.03 -3.96
N ASP A 29 -10.07 11.32 -4.52
CA ASP A 29 -10.14 9.88 -4.74
C ASP A 29 -10.17 9.12 -3.40
N VAL A 30 -9.36 9.56 -2.41
CA VAL A 30 -9.36 8.95 -1.06
C VAL A 30 -10.65 9.27 -0.29
N LEU A 31 -11.11 10.53 -0.35
CA LEU A 31 -12.28 10.99 0.38
C LEU A 31 -13.58 10.41 -0.18
N ALA A 32 -13.61 9.97 -1.44
CA ALA A 32 -14.76 9.28 -2.04
C ALA A 32 -15.13 7.97 -1.31
N GLU A 33 -14.19 7.35 -0.59
CA GLU A 33 -14.41 6.13 0.21
C GLU A 33 -14.12 6.38 1.71
N SER A 34 -14.38 7.59 2.18
CA SER A 34 -14.11 8.01 3.57
C SER A 34 -14.90 7.25 4.65
N ASP A 35 -15.91 6.48 4.30
CA ASP A 35 -16.59 5.52 5.19
C ASP A 35 -15.81 4.21 5.42
N LEU A 36 -14.88 3.87 4.53
CA LEU A 36 -14.04 2.67 4.65
C LEU A 36 -12.69 2.96 5.30
N VAL A 37 -12.11 4.14 5.06
CA VAL A 37 -10.75 4.48 5.47
C VAL A 37 -10.68 5.83 6.18
N ASP A 38 -9.72 5.97 7.08
CA ASP A 38 -9.26 7.26 7.59
C ASP A 38 -7.99 7.68 6.87
N LEU A 39 -7.73 9.00 6.79
CA LEU A 39 -6.59 9.57 6.09
C LEU A 39 -5.67 10.30 7.06
N LEU A 40 -4.37 10.03 6.95
CA LEU A 40 -3.27 10.73 7.60
C LEU A 40 -2.31 11.27 6.56
N ILE A 41 -2.09 12.56 6.55
CA ILE A 41 -1.00 13.20 5.80
C ILE A 41 0.22 13.32 6.72
N VAL A 42 1.36 12.75 6.30
CA VAL A 42 2.64 13.00 6.99
C VAL A 42 3.40 14.08 6.24
N ASP A 43 3.43 15.28 6.79
CA ASP A 43 4.10 16.43 6.20
C ASP A 43 5.62 16.33 6.39
N ASN A 44 6.28 15.62 5.48
CA ASN A 44 7.74 15.45 5.45
C ASN A 44 8.49 16.72 5.04
N GLY A 45 7.81 17.68 4.42
CA GLY A 45 8.38 18.94 3.94
C GLY A 45 8.26 20.08 4.91
N GLY A 46 7.31 20.01 5.85
CA GLY A 46 6.95 21.07 6.78
C GLY A 46 6.16 22.22 6.14
N HIS A 47 5.64 22.01 4.92
CA HIS A 47 4.96 23.05 4.12
C HIS A 47 3.63 22.57 3.53
N TYR A 48 3.09 21.47 4.02
CA TYR A 48 1.80 20.99 3.55
C TYR A 48 0.68 21.92 4.06
N GLU A 49 -0.10 22.45 3.13
CA GLU A 49 -1.27 23.27 3.40
C GLU A 49 -2.52 22.41 3.25
N ALA A 50 -3.22 22.15 4.34
CA ALA A 50 -4.47 21.41 4.33
C ALA A 50 -5.55 22.23 3.58
N VAL A 51 -6.33 21.55 2.73
CA VAL A 51 -7.42 22.15 1.94
C VAL A 51 -8.80 21.74 2.43
N ALA A 52 -8.84 20.76 3.33
CA ALA A 52 -10.02 20.30 4.03
C ALA A 52 -9.65 19.99 5.50
N ASP A 53 -10.47 19.23 6.21
CA ASP A 53 -10.21 18.84 7.61
C ASP A 53 -9.38 17.54 7.67
N GLU A 54 -8.20 17.54 6.99
CA GLU A 54 -7.30 16.39 6.98
C GLU A 54 -6.51 16.29 8.28
N TRP A 55 -6.32 15.08 8.75
CA TRP A 55 -5.39 14.83 9.84
C TRP A 55 -3.96 14.93 9.32
N VAL A 56 -3.22 15.95 9.77
CA VAL A 56 -1.85 16.23 9.36
C VAL A 56 -0.90 16.00 10.53
N GLU A 57 0.07 15.11 10.36
CA GLU A 57 1.17 14.91 11.29
C GLU A 57 2.44 15.60 10.76
N ARG A 58 3.06 16.42 11.61
CA ARG A 58 4.27 17.20 11.28
C ARG A 58 5.45 16.77 12.13
N PRO A 59 6.32 15.85 11.62
CA PRO A 59 7.44 15.32 12.39
C PRO A 59 8.57 16.32 12.64
N GLY A 60 8.49 17.54 12.08
CA GLY A 60 9.52 18.59 12.21
C GLY A 60 10.81 18.33 11.43
N ARG A 61 10.89 17.23 10.69
CA ARG A 61 12.02 16.86 9.83
C ARG A 61 11.56 15.91 8.71
N ASN A 62 12.31 15.84 7.63
CA ASN A 62 12.08 14.86 6.59
C ASN A 62 12.51 13.47 7.06
N LEU A 63 11.55 12.57 7.23
CA LEU A 63 11.74 11.15 7.60
C LEU A 63 12.10 10.26 6.40
N GLY A 64 12.01 10.80 5.17
CA GLY A 64 12.01 9.99 3.96
C GLY A 64 10.69 9.25 3.77
N TRP A 65 10.56 8.58 2.63
CA TRP A 65 9.33 7.83 2.31
C TRP A 65 9.08 6.68 3.30
N ALA A 66 10.07 5.82 3.53
CA ALA A 66 9.94 4.69 4.45
C ALA A 66 9.63 5.12 5.90
N GLY A 67 10.31 6.18 6.38
CA GLY A 67 10.10 6.67 7.75
C GLY A 67 8.73 7.30 7.94
N ALA A 68 8.22 8.04 6.94
CA ALA A 68 6.87 8.61 6.99
C ALA A 68 5.79 7.52 6.89
N SER A 69 5.96 6.53 6.03
CA SER A 69 5.07 5.37 5.93
C SER A 69 5.05 4.59 7.26
N ASN A 70 6.21 4.35 7.87
CA ASN A 70 6.30 3.70 9.18
C ASN A 70 5.66 4.51 10.31
N LEU A 71 5.71 5.83 10.25
CA LEU A 71 5.00 6.69 11.20
C LEU A 71 3.49 6.46 11.10
N GLY A 72 2.96 6.40 9.87
CA GLY A 72 1.58 6.07 9.62
C GLY A 72 1.19 4.68 10.11
N PHE A 73 1.98 3.66 9.81
CA PHE A 73 1.74 2.28 10.26
C PHE A 73 1.72 2.17 11.80
N ARG A 74 2.70 2.75 12.49
CA ARG A 74 2.70 2.83 13.96
C ARG A 74 1.44 3.51 14.49
N THR A 75 1.06 4.62 13.87
CA THR A 75 -0.14 5.38 14.26
C THR A 75 -1.41 4.55 14.08
N ALA A 76 -1.54 3.85 12.94
CA ALA A 76 -2.66 2.98 12.66
C ALA A 76 -2.80 1.88 13.73
N PHE A 77 -1.77 1.09 13.94
CA PHE A 77 -1.85 -0.06 14.83
C PHE A 77 -1.92 0.33 16.32
N HIS A 78 -1.30 1.44 16.71
CA HIS A 78 -1.47 1.99 18.06
C HIS A 78 -2.92 2.46 18.32
N ARG A 79 -3.65 2.83 17.29
CA ARG A 79 -5.06 3.22 17.36
C ARG A 79 -6.04 2.06 17.15
N GLY A 80 -5.56 0.86 16.82
CA GLY A 80 -6.37 -0.35 16.69
C GLY A 80 -7.01 -0.55 15.31
N TYR A 81 -6.44 0.03 14.24
CA TYR A 81 -6.82 -0.32 12.87
C TYR A 81 -6.38 -1.76 12.54
N GLU A 82 -7.17 -2.45 11.74
CA GLU A 82 -6.85 -3.79 11.24
C GLU A 82 -5.75 -3.75 10.16
N TYR A 83 -5.72 -2.66 9.39
CA TYR A 83 -4.80 -2.44 8.28
C TYR A 83 -4.22 -1.03 8.31
N ALA A 84 -3.02 -0.90 7.77
CA ALA A 84 -2.40 0.38 7.46
C ALA A 84 -1.94 0.38 6.00
N LEU A 85 -2.14 1.48 5.29
CA LEU A 85 -1.77 1.63 3.89
C LEU A 85 -0.89 2.85 3.72
N THR A 86 0.25 2.70 3.02
CA THR A 86 0.99 3.85 2.48
C THR A 86 0.58 4.09 1.04
N LEU A 87 0.40 5.37 0.67
CA LEU A 87 0.00 5.80 -0.66
C LEU A 87 0.89 6.95 -1.12
N ASN A 88 1.51 6.81 -2.29
CA ASN A 88 2.24 7.92 -2.89
C ASN A 88 1.29 9.03 -3.32
N ASN A 89 1.73 10.28 -3.16
CA ASN A 89 0.90 11.44 -3.48
C ASN A 89 0.80 11.76 -4.99
N ASP A 90 1.62 11.16 -5.83
CA ASP A 90 1.60 11.31 -7.29
C ASP A 90 0.79 10.21 -8.00
N THR A 91 -0.34 9.85 -7.40
CA THR A 91 -1.24 8.79 -7.87
C THR A 91 -2.67 9.30 -8.10
N ARG A 92 -3.45 8.54 -8.88
CA ARG A 92 -4.89 8.66 -9.02
C ARG A 92 -5.51 7.28 -8.86
N LEU A 93 -6.65 7.19 -8.20
CA LEU A 93 -7.27 5.93 -7.78
C LEU A 93 -8.54 5.65 -8.58
N SER A 94 -8.78 4.38 -8.90
CA SER A 94 -10.04 3.94 -9.51
C SER A 94 -11.21 4.03 -8.52
N PRO A 95 -12.45 4.15 -9.02
CA PRO A 95 -13.62 4.00 -8.16
C PRO A 95 -13.62 2.66 -7.42
N GLY A 96 -14.00 2.64 -6.14
CA GLY A 96 -13.99 1.43 -5.32
C GLY A 96 -12.59 0.90 -4.97
N PHE A 97 -11.58 1.76 -4.97
CA PHE A 97 -10.18 1.39 -4.76
C PHE A 97 -9.95 0.72 -3.40
N PHE A 98 -10.41 1.35 -2.32
CA PHE A 98 -10.24 0.79 -0.98
C PHE A 98 -11.18 -0.39 -0.72
N ALA A 99 -12.38 -0.37 -1.27
CA ALA A 99 -13.27 -1.52 -1.23
C ALA A 99 -12.61 -2.76 -1.87
N GLY A 100 -11.86 -2.58 -2.96
CA GLY A 100 -11.12 -3.65 -3.62
C GLY A 100 -9.92 -4.17 -2.81
N LEU A 101 -9.17 -3.29 -2.13
CA LEU A 101 -8.06 -3.69 -1.26
C LEU A 101 -8.54 -4.40 0.01
N LEU A 102 -9.71 -4.02 0.53
CA LEU A 102 -10.32 -4.55 1.74
C LEU A 102 -11.30 -5.70 1.47
N ASP A 103 -11.36 -6.19 0.22
CA ASP A 103 -12.29 -7.26 -0.18
C ASP A 103 -12.09 -8.49 0.70
N THR A 104 -13.17 -8.92 1.36
CA THR A 104 -13.16 -10.07 2.28
C THR A 104 -12.96 -11.40 1.59
N ARG A 105 -13.08 -11.46 0.26
CA ARG A 105 -12.80 -12.65 -0.55
C ARG A 105 -11.31 -12.88 -0.80
N LEU A 106 -10.46 -11.88 -0.53
CA LEU A 106 -9.00 -12.07 -0.52
C LEU A 106 -8.62 -13.07 0.58
N PRO A 107 -7.56 -13.89 0.39
CA PRO A 107 -7.16 -14.90 1.35
C PRO A 107 -6.93 -14.33 2.77
N ASP A 108 -7.28 -15.12 3.79
CA ASP A 108 -7.19 -14.70 5.20
C ASP A 108 -5.75 -14.55 5.70
N ASP A 109 -4.78 -15.23 5.05
CA ASP A 109 -3.35 -15.14 5.36
C ASP A 109 -2.68 -13.87 4.82
N ARG A 110 -3.47 -12.91 4.27
CA ARG A 110 -2.93 -11.69 3.67
C ARG A 110 -2.13 -10.85 4.65
N GLY A 111 -0.82 -10.79 4.41
CA GLY A 111 0.07 -9.90 5.15
C GLY A 111 0.26 -8.57 4.45
N LEU A 112 0.40 -8.61 3.11
CA LEU A 112 0.46 -7.41 2.26
C LEU A 112 -0.55 -7.52 1.12
N VAL A 113 -1.21 -6.39 0.83
CA VAL A 113 -2.09 -6.25 -0.34
C VAL A 113 -1.76 -4.94 -1.06
N ALA A 114 -1.74 -5.00 -2.39
CA ALA A 114 -1.52 -3.85 -3.25
C ALA A 114 -2.49 -3.86 -4.44
N PRO A 115 -2.74 -2.73 -5.12
CA PRO A 115 -3.51 -2.69 -6.35
C PRO A 115 -2.70 -3.16 -7.55
N VAL A 116 -3.35 -3.30 -8.71
CA VAL A 116 -2.66 -3.26 -10.00
C VAL A 116 -2.54 -1.80 -10.48
N TYR A 117 -1.56 -1.50 -11.36
CA TYR A 117 -1.32 -0.15 -11.87
C TYR A 117 -0.76 -0.14 -13.30
N ASP A 118 -0.69 1.02 -13.90
CA ASP A 118 -0.27 1.21 -15.29
C ASP A 118 1.25 1.30 -15.50
N ASP A 119 2.04 1.21 -14.43
CA ASP A 119 3.50 1.18 -14.52
C ASP A 119 4.00 -0.17 -15.07
N TRP A 120 5.26 -0.23 -15.49
CA TRP A 120 5.88 -1.38 -16.14
C TRP A 120 6.24 -2.55 -15.22
N TRP A 121 6.00 -2.45 -13.93
CA TRP A 121 6.37 -3.47 -12.96
C TRP A 121 5.54 -4.76 -13.14
N ALA A 122 6.16 -5.80 -13.67
CA ALA A 122 5.50 -6.99 -14.22
C ALA A 122 4.54 -7.71 -13.26
N LEU A 123 4.79 -7.71 -11.94
CA LEU A 123 3.96 -8.44 -10.97
C LEU A 123 2.61 -7.75 -10.72
N GLN A 124 2.57 -6.42 -10.76
CA GLN A 124 1.39 -5.60 -10.54
C GLN A 124 0.92 -4.87 -11.81
N ALA A 125 1.68 -4.94 -12.90
CA ALA A 125 1.35 -4.24 -14.13
C ALA A 125 -0.02 -4.66 -14.66
N SER A 126 -0.87 -3.66 -14.97
CA SER A 126 -2.14 -3.83 -15.65
C SER A 126 -1.99 -3.64 -17.15
N THR A 127 -2.77 -4.38 -17.93
CA THR A 127 -2.91 -4.13 -19.37
C THR A 127 -3.92 -3.03 -19.68
N TYR A 128 -4.66 -2.57 -18.67
CA TYR A 128 -5.62 -1.48 -18.81
C TYR A 128 -4.92 -0.18 -19.22
N LYS A 129 -5.49 0.56 -20.19
CA LYS A 129 -4.94 1.80 -20.75
C LYS A 129 -5.96 2.93 -20.82
N GLY A 130 -7.14 2.74 -20.25
CA GLY A 130 -8.18 3.76 -20.17
C GLY A 130 -7.94 4.80 -19.06
N ALA A 131 -8.90 5.71 -18.91
CA ALA A 131 -8.87 6.66 -17.79
C ALA A 131 -9.09 5.92 -16.46
N VAL A 132 -8.44 6.37 -15.39
CA VAL A 132 -8.54 5.72 -14.08
C VAL A 132 -9.98 5.68 -13.55
N SER A 133 -10.77 6.70 -13.87
CA SER A 133 -12.21 6.80 -13.54
C SER A 133 -13.07 5.72 -14.19
N ASP A 134 -12.61 5.15 -15.30
CA ASP A 134 -13.36 4.21 -16.13
C ASP A 134 -12.92 2.76 -15.91
N TYR A 135 -12.04 2.55 -14.91
CA TYR A 135 -11.58 1.21 -14.56
C TYR A 135 -12.72 0.40 -13.95
N GLU A 136 -13.02 -0.73 -14.57
CA GLU A 136 -13.96 -1.71 -14.04
C GLU A 136 -13.21 -2.76 -13.18
N PRO A 137 -13.55 -2.93 -11.89
CA PRO A 137 -12.91 -3.90 -11.03
C PRO A 137 -13.07 -5.33 -11.56
N LEU A 138 -11.95 -6.06 -11.66
CA LEU A 138 -11.95 -7.45 -12.08
C LEU A 138 -11.92 -8.37 -10.86
N ASP A 139 -12.75 -9.41 -10.84
CA ASP A 139 -12.80 -10.41 -9.76
C ASP A 139 -11.63 -11.40 -9.83
N TYR A 140 -10.43 -10.85 -9.71
CA TYR A 140 -9.16 -11.58 -9.67
C TYR A 140 -8.19 -10.94 -8.67
N TYR A 141 -7.29 -11.77 -8.16
CA TYR A 141 -6.09 -11.32 -7.48
C TYR A 141 -4.87 -12.09 -8.00
N ARG A 142 -3.69 -11.60 -7.69
CA ARG A 142 -2.43 -12.25 -8.03
C ARG A 142 -1.67 -12.58 -6.76
N ARG A 143 -1.25 -13.84 -6.60
CA ARG A 143 -0.24 -14.18 -5.61
C ARG A 143 1.12 -13.82 -6.19
N VAL A 144 1.91 -13.10 -5.43
CA VAL A 144 3.20 -12.56 -5.88
C VAL A 144 4.27 -12.73 -4.80
N PRO A 145 5.57 -12.84 -5.15
CA PRO A 145 6.65 -12.94 -4.17
C PRO A 145 7.08 -11.59 -3.59
N MET A 146 6.65 -10.49 -4.18
CA MET A 146 6.94 -9.12 -3.74
C MET A 146 5.94 -8.13 -4.31
N LEU A 147 5.75 -7.02 -3.60
CA LEU A 147 4.88 -5.92 -3.97
C LEU A 147 5.65 -4.60 -3.96
N ASP A 148 5.24 -3.69 -4.83
CA ASP A 148 5.75 -2.32 -4.90
C ASP A 148 5.07 -1.42 -3.86
N GLY A 149 5.81 -0.43 -3.35
CA GLY A 149 5.38 0.44 -2.26
C GLY A 149 4.52 1.63 -2.69
N THR A 150 4.19 1.82 -3.96
CA THR A 150 3.39 2.97 -4.45
C THR A 150 2.05 3.08 -3.74
N ALA A 151 1.35 1.95 -3.53
CA ALA A 151 0.21 1.80 -2.65
C ALA A 151 0.30 0.41 -2.00
N LEU A 152 0.66 0.35 -0.74
CA LEU A 152 0.93 -0.92 -0.06
C LEU A 152 0.22 -0.97 1.28
N MET A 153 -0.70 -1.91 1.41
CA MET A 153 -1.43 -2.19 2.64
C MET A 153 -0.77 -3.34 3.40
N ILE A 154 -0.60 -3.18 4.71
CA ILE A 154 -0.11 -4.21 5.63
C ILE A 154 -1.15 -4.53 6.69
N SER A 155 -1.30 -5.81 7.04
CA SER A 155 -2.17 -6.23 8.15
C SER A 155 -1.49 -6.00 9.51
N ALA A 156 -2.30 -5.86 10.57
CA ALA A 156 -1.81 -5.73 11.93
C ALA A 156 -0.95 -6.93 12.35
N ASP A 157 -1.37 -8.14 12.01
CA ASP A 157 -0.66 -9.38 12.35
C ASP A 157 0.73 -9.45 11.66
N ALA A 158 0.82 -9.06 10.40
CA ALA A 158 2.09 -9.00 9.69
C ALA A 158 3.01 -7.92 10.29
N TRP A 159 2.46 -6.75 10.60
CA TRP A 159 3.20 -5.68 11.27
C TRP A 159 3.76 -6.13 12.62
N GLU A 160 2.96 -6.80 13.44
CA GLU A 160 3.43 -7.30 14.75
C GLU A 160 4.60 -8.28 14.61
N LYS A 161 4.60 -9.11 13.57
CA LYS A 161 5.65 -10.11 13.33
C LYS A 161 6.94 -9.52 12.76
N VAL A 162 6.84 -8.58 11.82
CA VAL A 162 8.03 -8.17 11.04
C VAL A 162 8.32 -6.67 11.13
N GLY A 163 7.44 -5.86 11.71
CA GLY A 163 7.53 -4.41 11.69
C GLY A 163 7.29 -3.82 10.30
N GLY A 164 7.78 -2.58 10.09
CA GLY A 164 7.60 -1.85 8.84
C GLY A 164 8.80 -1.93 7.89
N PHE A 165 8.94 -0.88 7.10
CA PHE A 165 10.05 -0.71 6.17
C PHE A 165 11.39 -0.53 6.90
N ASP A 166 12.46 -1.05 6.31
CA ASP A 166 13.82 -0.76 6.76
C ASP A 166 14.25 0.66 6.33
N GLU A 167 14.35 1.55 7.30
CA GLU A 167 14.66 2.98 7.08
C GLU A 167 16.17 3.24 6.85
N ARG A 168 17.04 2.24 7.03
CA ARG A 168 18.49 2.42 7.08
C ARG A 168 19.24 1.78 5.92
N THR A 169 18.84 0.57 5.54
CA THR A 169 19.64 -0.28 4.64
C THR A 169 19.55 0.19 3.18
N PHE A 170 18.39 0.73 2.75
CA PHE A 170 18.11 1.05 1.35
C PHE A 170 18.48 2.48 0.94
N GLY A 171 19.28 3.16 1.75
CA GLY A 171 19.78 4.49 1.46
C GLY A 171 18.69 5.58 1.47
N ARG A 172 19.04 6.75 0.92
CA ARG A 172 18.18 7.95 1.00
C ARG A 172 16.83 7.82 0.31
N PHE A 173 16.73 6.98 -0.71
CA PHE A 173 15.55 6.88 -1.56
C PHE A 173 14.65 5.70 -1.22
N SER A 174 15.08 4.84 -0.29
CA SER A 174 14.34 3.67 0.21
C SER A 174 13.92 2.64 -0.88
N TRP A 175 14.50 2.70 -2.08
CA TRP A 175 14.20 1.73 -3.14
C TRP A 175 14.61 0.34 -2.73
N GLY A 176 13.65 -0.60 -2.79
CA GLY A 176 13.80 -1.99 -2.40
C GLY A 176 13.44 -2.26 -0.93
N SER A 177 13.08 -1.24 -0.14
CA SER A 177 12.56 -1.46 1.22
C SER A 177 11.19 -2.14 1.20
N ASP A 178 10.41 -1.96 0.15
CA ASP A 178 9.16 -2.65 -0.17
C ASP A 178 9.40 -4.13 -0.53
N ILE A 179 10.43 -4.41 -1.33
CA ILE A 179 10.86 -5.78 -1.63
C ILE A 179 11.34 -6.49 -0.34
N ASP A 180 12.14 -5.82 0.48
CA ASP A 180 12.59 -6.32 1.77
C ASP A 180 11.40 -6.63 2.70
N LEU A 181 10.47 -5.69 2.84
CA LEU A 181 9.26 -5.90 3.64
C LEU A 181 8.46 -7.11 3.12
N SER A 182 8.27 -7.19 1.79
CA SER A 182 7.59 -8.32 1.15
C SER A 182 8.26 -9.65 1.51
N MET A 183 9.58 -9.74 1.44
CA MET A 183 10.32 -10.95 1.76
C MET A 183 10.23 -11.33 3.24
N ARG A 184 10.26 -10.35 4.15
CA ARG A 184 10.12 -10.60 5.60
C ARG A 184 8.71 -11.06 5.95
N VAL A 185 7.69 -10.47 5.34
CA VAL A 185 6.29 -10.86 5.53
C VAL A 185 6.04 -12.28 5.00
N ALA A 186 6.54 -12.60 3.79
CA ALA A 186 6.45 -13.95 3.24
C ALA A 186 7.20 -14.99 4.11
N ALA A 187 8.39 -14.66 4.62
CA ALA A 187 9.16 -15.53 5.50
C ALA A 187 8.47 -15.74 6.86
N ALA A 188 7.62 -14.82 7.29
CA ALA A 188 6.77 -14.96 8.49
C ALA A 188 5.50 -15.80 8.26
N GLY A 189 5.28 -16.30 7.03
CA GLY A 189 4.18 -17.20 6.68
C GLY A 189 2.93 -16.50 6.13
N PHE A 190 2.98 -15.20 5.85
CA PHE A 190 1.86 -14.46 5.28
C PHE A 190 1.87 -14.44 3.74
N GLY A 191 0.68 -14.33 3.16
CA GLY A 191 0.48 -14.13 1.73
C GLY A 191 0.69 -12.68 1.28
N LEU A 192 1.13 -12.52 0.03
CA LEU A 192 1.29 -11.23 -0.65
C LEU A 192 0.42 -11.23 -1.90
N TYR A 193 -0.49 -10.26 -1.99
CA TYR A 193 -1.53 -10.25 -3.01
C TYR A 193 -1.63 -8.91 -3.72
N ALA A 194 -1.68 -8.95 -5.06
CA ALA A 194 -2.08 -7.80 -5.87
C ALA A 194 -3.52 -8.01 -6.34
N THR A 195 -4.44 -7.13 -5.95
CA THR A 195 -5.86 -7.25 -6.34
C THR A 195 -6.14 -6.51 -7.65
N GLU A 196 -6.85 -7.15 -8.57
CA GLU A 196 -7.33 -6.53 -9.80
C GLU A 196 -8.71 -5.84 -9.61
N ARG A 197 -9.19 -5.77 -8.36
CA ARG A 197 -10.35 -4.95 -8.02
C ARG A 197 -10.00 -3.48 -7.81
N SER A 198 -8.72 -3.19 -7.63
CA SER A 198 -8.20 -1.84 -7.39
C SER A 198 -7.14 -1.53 -8.43
N PHE A 199 -7.27 -0.37 -9.07
CA PHE A 199 -6.31 0.12 -10.05
C PHE A 199 -5.87 1.54 -9.68
N LEU A 200 -4.59 1.84 -9.86
CA LEU A 200 -4.09 3.20 -9.75
C LEU A 200 -3.29 3.61 -10.99
N HIS A 201 -3.37 4.88 -11.31
CA HIS A 201 -2.45 5.56 -12.21
C HIS A 201 -1.31 6.19 -11.40
N HIS A 202 -0.05 5.92 -11.79
CA HIS A 202 1.13 6.45 -11.13
C HIS A 202 1.88 7.41 -12.08
N ALA A 203 1.85 8.70 -11.78
CA ALA A 203 2.52 9.70 -12.60
C ALA A 203 4.05 9.56 -12.60
N GLY A 204 4.60 8.84 -11.62
CA GLY A 204 5.98 8.39 -11.52
C GLY A 204 7.03 9.48 -11.29
N MET A 205 7.70 9.41 -10.14
CA MET A 205 8.92 10.17 -9.80
C MET A 205 8.85 11.70 -9.96
N VAL A 206 7.67 12.30 -9.78
CA VAL A 206 7.50 13.73 -10.00
C VAL A 206 8.31 14.53 -8.96
N SER A 207 8.17 14.22 -7.66
CA SER A 207 8.82 14.98 -6.58
C SER A 207 10.32 14.68 -6.43
N ALA A 208 10.73 13.43 -6.54
CA ALA A 208 12.12 13.01 -6.32
C ALA A 208 13.04 13.34 -7.51
N GLY A 209 12.52 13.30 -8.74
CA GLY A 209 13.27 13.58 -9.95
C GLY A 209 13.67 15.05 -10.12
N GLU A 210 12.92 15.97 -9.56
CA GLU A 210 13.19 17.41 -9.64
C GLU A 210 14.37 17.84 -8.75
N SER A 211 14.55 17.20 -7.60
CA SER A 211 15.59 17.61 -6.62
C SER A 211 17.01 17.18 -6.99
N VAL A 212 17.22 16.13 -7.81
CA VAL A 212 18.53 15.52 -8.05
C VAL A 212 18.82 15.31 -9.54
N GLY A 213 17.83 15.52 -10.42
CA GLY A 213 17.85 15.16 -11.84
C GLY A 213 17.52 13.67 -12.04
N LYS A 214 16.49 13.39 -12.87
CA LYS A 214 15.88 12.05 -13.05
C LYS A 214 16.91 10.92 -13.27
N ARG A 215 17.90 11.10 -14.18
CA ARG A 215 18.89 10.05 -14.49
C ARG A 215 19.80 9.71 -13.31
N ARG A 216 20.28 10.73 -12.57
CA ARG A 216 21.18 10.55 -11.42
C ARG A 216 20.43 9.93 -10.23
N TYR A 217 19.18 10.33 -10.01
CA TYR A 217 18.28 9.74 -9.03
C TYR A 217 18.11 8.23 -9.31
N PHE A 218 17.67 7.88 -10.53
CA PHE A 218 17.43 6.50 -10.95
C PHE A 218 18.66 5.61 -10.76
N TYR A 219 19.81 6.07 -11.25
CA TYR A 219 21.05 5.31 -11.15
C TYR A 219 21.46 5.05 -9.68
N ARG A 220 21.37 6.06 -8.83
CA ARG A 220 21.72 5.92 -7.41
C ARG A 220 20.73 5.03 -6.66
N ALA A 221 19.45 5.27 -6.81
CA ALA A 221 18.40 4.49 -6.16
C ALA A 221 18.47 3.01 -6.55
N HIS A 222 18.60 2.72 -7.86
CA HIS A 222 18.73 1.35 -8.34
C HIS A 222 20.01 0.67 -7.85
N ARG A 223 21.14 1.36 -7.87
CA ARG A 223 22.43 0.83 -7.38
C ARG A 223 22.36 0.49 -5.88
N ASP A 224 21.77 1.38 -5.09
CA ASP A 224 21.70 1.21 -3.63
C ASP A 224 20.71 0.09 -3.28
N CYS A 225 19.57 0.01 -3.95
CA CYS A 225 18.62 -1.10 -3.89
C CYS A 225 19.28 -2.44 -4.22
N GLU A 226 19.92 -2.56 -5.38
CA GLU A 226 20.57 -3.80 -5.83
C GLU A 226 21.65 -4.26 -4.87
N ARG A 227 22.45 -3.34 -4.33
CA ARG A 227 23.51 -3.63 -3.37
C ARG A 227 22.94 -4.12 -2.03
N ALA A 228 21.88 -3.47 -1.55
CA ALA A 228 21.20 -3.84 -0.31
C ALA A 228 20.55 -5.22 -0.42
N LEU A 229 19.75 -5.46 -1.45
CA LEU A 229 19.07 -6.74 -1.66
C LEU A 229 20.06 -7.91 -1.83
N ARG A 230 21.16 -7.72 -2.59
CA ARG A 230 22.19 -8.75 -2.73
C ARG A 230 22.91 -9.06 -1.44
N ARG A 231 23.11 -8.06 -0.58
CA ARG A 231 23.74 -8.24 0.74
C ARG A 231 22.82 -9.00 1.68
N LEU A 232 21.52 -8.68 1.71
CA LEU A 232 20.55 -9.28 2.61
C LEU A 232 20.16 -10.69 2.18
N TYR A 233 19.92 -10.90 0.88
CA TYR A 233 19.25 -12.10 0.36
C TYR A 233 20.10 -12.93 -0.62
N GLY A 234 21.27 -12.43 -0.98
CA GLY A 234 22.15 -13.10 -1.95
C GLY A 234 21.74 -12.92 -3.42
N ARG A 235 22.71 -13.19 -4.33
CA ARG A 235 22.52 -12.97 -5.77
C ARG A 235 21.50 -13.92 -6.40
N ALA A 236 21.41 -15.16 -5.92
CA ALA A 236 20.50 -16.16 -6.45
C ALA A 236 19.04 -15.76 -6.21
N THR A 237 18.71 -15.35 -4.99
CA THR A 237 17.37 -14.88 -4.59
C THR A 237 16.93 -13.67 -5.39
N VAL A 238 17.81 -12.64 -5.50
CA VAL A 238 17.50 -11.44 -6.29
C VAL A 238 17.26 -11.78 -7.77
N ARG A 239 18.01 -12.74 -8.32
CA ARG A 239 17.79 -13.23 -9.69
C ARG A 239 16.45 -13.97 -9.83
N ALA A 240 16.07 -14.77 -8.84
CA ALA A 240 14.79 -15.49 -8.83
C ALA A 240 13.61 -14.52 -8.77
N LEU A 241 13.67 -13.51 -7.88
CA LEU A 241 12.64 -12.47 -7.79
C LEU A 241 12.41 -11.71 -9.11
N ARG A 242 13.49 -11.40 -9.84
CA ARG A 242 13.40 -10.73 -11.16
C ARG A 242 12.76 -11.57 -12.26
N LYS A 243 12.75 -12.89 -12.09
CA LYS A 243 12.15 -13.85 -13.05
C LYS A 243 10.79 -14.34 -12.60
N ALA A 244 10.36 -13.94 -11.43
CA ALA A 244 9.07 -14.35 -10.89
C ALA A 244 7.92 -13.82 -11.75
N LEU A 245 6.90 -14.63 -11.87
CA LEU A 245 5.65 -14.27 -12.54
C LEU A 245 4.53 -14.30 -11.49
N PRO A 246 3.51 -13.45 -11.64
CA PRO A 246 2.34 -13.49 -10.78
C PRO A 246 1.49 -14.73 -11.09
N GLU A 247 0.97 -15.36 -10.07
CA GLU A 247 -0.08 -16.37 -10.18
C GLU A 247 -1.44 -15.66 -10.10
N ARG A 248 -2.18 -15.59 -11.22
CA ARG A 248 -3.49 -14.95 -11.28
C ARG A 248 -4.58 -15.93 -10.88
N ILE A 249 -5.40 -15.56 -9.88
CA ILE A 249 -6.39 -16.42 -9.25
C ILE A 249 -7.73 -15.70 -9.23
N PRO A 250 -8.87 -16.36 -9.62
CA PRO A 250 -10.19 -15.74 -9.51
C PRO A 250 -10.60 -15.57 -8.05
N LEU A 251 -11.29 -14.47 -7.74
CA LEU A 251 -12.00 -14.29 -6.48
C LEU A 251 -13.30 -15.10 -6.54
N GLU A 252 -13.48 -16.02 -5.61
CA GLU A 252 -14.71 -16.79 -5.52
C GLU A 252 -15.88 -15.88 -5.13
N ALA A 253 -17.06 -16.19 -5.66
CA ALA A 253 -18.28 -15.49 -5.24
C ALA A 253 -18.49 -15.69 -3.71
N PRO A 254 -18.97 -14.67 -2.98
CA PRO A 254 -19.26 -14.84 -1.57
C PRO A 254 -20.25 -15.99 -1.41
N GLN A 255 -19.91 -16.97 -0.57
CA GLN A 255 -20.85 -18.03 -0.25
C GLN A 255 -22.08 -17.42 0.41
N PRO A 256 -23.30 -17.78 -0.04
CA PRO A 256 -24.50 -17.30 0.63
C PRO A 256 -24.43 -17.66 2.10
N SER A 257 -24.58 -16.67 2.98
CA SER A 257 -24.65 -16.90 4.41
C SER A 257 -25.73 -17.95 4.69
N VAL A 258 -25.34 -19.10 5.25
CA VAL A 258 -26.27 -20.10 5.73
C VAL A 258 -27.06 -19.42 6.86
N GLN A 259 -28.28 -19.00 6.57
CA GLN A 259 -29.22 -18.59 7.61
C GLN A 259 -29.48 -19.85 8.46
N VAL A 260 -28.87 -19.90 9.62
CA VAL A 260 -29.26 -20.90 10.64
C VAL A 260 -30.65 -20.47 11.13
N ASP A 261 -31.64 -21.15 10.60
CA ASP A 261 -33.06 -20.97 11.00
C ASP A 261 -33.20 -21.48 12.44
N HIS A 262 -33.22 -20.57 13.40
CA HIS A 262 -33.48 -20.86 14.81
C HIS A 262 -34.98 -20.99 15.12
N SER A 263 -35.78 -21.37 14.14
CA SER A 263 -37.21 -21.65 14.34
C SER A 263 -37.47 -23.15 14.50
N THR A 264 -37.09 -23.76 15.61
CA THR A 264 -37.80 -24.97 16.11
C THR A 264 -37.57 -25.12 17.61
N GLY A 265 -38.65 -25.01 18.38
CA GLY A 265 -38.66 -25.52 19.74
C GLY A 265 -39.45 -24.73 20.78
N ALA A 266 -40.71 -24.39 20.49
CA ALA A 266 -41.64 -24.07 21.51
C ALA A 266 -42.98 -24.78 21.20
N SER A 267 -43.05 -26.03 21.57
CA SER A 267 -44.31 -26.75 21.75
C SER A 267 -44.05 -27.97 22.62
N GLY A 268 -44.53 -27.95 23.84
CA GLY A 268 -44.51 -29.09 24.73
C GLY A 268 -44.62 -28.66 26.18
#